data_83c6ca35d971f663483d1e09aca96c78
#
_entry.id   83c6ca35d971f663483d1e09aca96c78
#
_cell.length_a   1.000
_cell.length_b   1.000
_cell.length_c   1.000
_cell.angle_alpha   90.00
_cell.angle_beta   90.00
_cell.angle_gamma   90.00
#
_symmetry.space_group_name_H-M   'P 1'
#
loop_
_entity.id
_entity.type
_entity.pdbx_description
1 polymer ?
#
loop_
_entity_poly.entity_id
_entity_poly.type
_entity_poly.pdbx_seq_one_letter_code
_entity_poly.pdbx_strand_id
1 'polypeptide(L)'
;SLDVENEEAILGQVDKLVPDEIRVRAIDAFSSQNRAVTQKDYVSLVYRMPAKFGAVKRANIVQDRDSFKRNLNLYVISEDTDGNLIASSSTIKENLKVWLQQYKMINDTIDILDGQIVNFGIEYKVLGSLEFSQSEVLTLCNDTLRELYQTQQLFGSPFYISDIFKALNDLDAVTDTQEVKITQKFGSNYSSYFFDIEAATTDDGRFIIIPENVIMELKFPDENIIGVVV
;
A
#
# COMPACT_ATOMS: atom_id res chain seq x y z
N SER A 1 -15.19 -13.50 39.08
CA SER A 1 -15.31 -13.39 37.61
C SER A 1 -14.22 -12.47 37.10
N LEU A 2 -13.36 -12.99 36.26
CA LEU A 2 -12.37 -12.17 35.50
C LEU A 2 -13.18 -11.53 34.37
N ASP A 3 -13.44 -10.24 34.47
CA ASP A 3 -13.87 -9.44 33.30
C ASP A 3 -12.66 -9.10 32.50
N VAL A 4 -12.58 -9.65 31.30
CA VAL A 4 -11.53 -9.30 30.32
C VAL A 4 -12.19 -8.39 29.29
N GLU A 5 -11.99 -7.09 29.41
CA GLU A 5 -12.33 -6.11 28.39
C GLU A 5 -11.13 -5.93 27.46
N ASN A 6 -11.35 -6.06 26.15
CA ASN A 6 -10.39 -5.62 25.15
C ASN A 6 -10.54 -4.10 24.97
N GLU A 7 -9.52 -3.35 25.33
CA GLU A 7 -9.49 -1.88 25.17
C GLU A 7 -9.51 -1.44 23.71
N GLU A 8 -9.05 -2.30 22.77
CA GLU A 8 -9.08 -2.04 21.33
C GLU A 8 -9.74 -3.20 20.60
N ALA A 9 -10.63 -2.90 19.66
CA ALA A 9 -11.20 -3.91 18.79
C ALA A 9 -10.09 -4.51 17.92
N ILE A 10 -10.07 -5.83 17.75
CA ILE A 10 -9.21 -6.50 16.77
C ILE A 10 -9.81 -6.19 15.39
N LEU A 11 -9.35 -5.09 14.79
CA LEU A 11 -9.66 -4.72 13.43
C LEU A 11 -8.78 -5.54 12.49
N GLY A 12 -9.34 -6.07 11.45
CA GLY A 12 -8.60 -6.82 10.45
C GLY A 12 -9.48 -7.83 9.74
N GLN A 13 -10.47 -7.36 9.02
CA GLN A 13 -11.11 -8.16 7.99
C GLN A 13 -10.27 -7.97 6.72
N VAL A 14 -9.55 -9.01 6.30
CA VAL A 14 -8.92 -9.00 4.98
C VAL A 14 -10.01 -9.29 3.96
N ASP A 15 -10.17 -8.40 3.02
CA ASP A 15 -11.03 -8.60 1.86
C ASP A 15 -10.62 -9.86 1.08
N LYS A 16 -11.51 -10.40 0.25
CA LYS A 16 -11.22 -11.61 -0.51
C LYS A 16 -9.93 -11.41 -1.31
N LEU A 17 -8.95 -12.28 -1.07
CA LEU A 17 -7.70 -12.28 -1.79
C LEU A 17 -7.94 -12.50 -3.29
N VAL A 18 -7.24 -11.75 -4.12
CA VAL A 18 -7.22 -11.96 -5.57
C VAL A 18 -6.55 -13.32 -5.87
N PRO A 19 -7.01 -14.10 -6.87
CA PRO A 19 -6.46 -15.42 -7.19
C PRO A 19 -4.94 -15.46 -7.35
N ASP A 20 -4.34 -14.40 -7.91
CA ASP A 20 -2.90 -14.32 -8.08
C ASP A 20 -2.16 -14.10 -6.75
N GLU A 21 -2.72 -13.34 -5.82
CA GLU A 21 -2.17 -13.22 -4.45
C GLU A 21 -2.22 -14.56 -3.72
N ILE A 22 -3.30 -15.33 -3.87
CA ILE A 22 -3.42 -16.68 -3.28
C ILE A 22 -2.32 -17.60 -3.81
N ARG A 23 -2.07 -17.55 -5.14
CA ARG A 23 -1.04 -18.37 -5.77
C ARG A 23 0.36 -18.04 -5.25
N VAL A 24 0.70 -16.75 -5.18
CA VAL A 24 2.00 -16.30 -4.65
C VAL A 24 2.17 -16.72 -3.20
N ARG A 25 1.16 -16.48 -2.35
CA ARG A 25 1.19 -16.87 -0.94
C ARG A 25 1.32 -18.38 -0.73
N ALA A 26 0.68 -19.19 -1.60
CA ALA A 26 0.78 -20.65 -1.52
C ALA A 26 2.19 -21.15 -1.88
N ILE A 27 2.82 -20.60 -2.90
CA ILE A 27 4.19 -20.94 -3.30
C ILE A 27 5.18 -20.55 -2.20
N ASP A 28 5.07 -19.35 -1.64
CA ASP A 28 5.93 -18.86 -0.57
C ASP A 28 5.78 -19.71 0.70
N ALA A 29 4.55 -20.08 1.05
CA ALA A 29 4.29 -20.96 2.19
C ALA A 29 4.90 -22.34 2.05
N PHE A 30 4.90 -22.89 0.83
CA PHE A 30 5.51 -24.19 0.55
C PHE A 30 7.04 -24.12 0.59
N SER A 31 7.65 -23.05 0.09
CA SER A 31 9.09 -22.90 0.04
C SER A 31 9.73 -22.63 1.39
N SER A 32 9.02 -21.99 2.33
CA SER A 32 9.57 -21.58 3.64
C SER A 32 9.77 -22.73 4.65
N GLN A 33 9.22 -23.92 4.42
CA GLN A 33 9.36 -25.11 5.29
C GLN A 33 9.16 -24.83 6.80
N ASN A 34 8.26 -23.94 7.17
CA ASN A 34 7.97 -23.52 8.55
C ASN A 34 9.15 -22.89 9.32
N ARG A 35 10.10 -22.29 8.65
CA ARG A 35 11.17 -21.48 9.26
C ARG A 35 11.45 -20.25 8.43
N ALA A 36 11.74 -19.13 9.07
CA ALA A 36 12.10 -17.90 8.40
C ALA A 36 13.62 -17.79 8.27
N VAL A 37 14.12 -17.78 7.04
CA VAL A 37 15.55 -17.60 6.73
C VAL A 37 15.75 -16.35 5.86
N THR A 38 14.83 -16.10 4.94
CA THR A 38 14.86 -14.96 4.02
C THR A 38 13.83 -13.91 4.41
N GLN A 39 13.98 -12.68 3.91
CA GLN A 39 12.98 -11.61 4.07
C GLN A 39 11.58 -12.05 3.60
N LYS A 40 11.50 -12.76 2.47
CA LYS A 40 10.24 -13.27 1.94
C LYS A 40 9.58 -14.30 2.85
N ASP A 41 10.36 -15.14 3.54
CA ASP A 41 9.81 -16.10 4.49
C ASP A 41 9.13 -15.41 5.66
N TYR A 42 9.73 -14.33 6.19
CA TYR A 42 9.13 -13.53 7.25
C TYR A 42 7.82 -12.88 6.80
N VAL A 43 7.80 -12.25 5.63
CA VAL A 43 6.58 -11.65 5.06
C VAL A 43 5.50 -12.70 4.83
N SER A 44 5.87 -13.89 4.32
CA SER A 44 4.95 -15.01 4.15
C SER A 44 4.35 -15.48 5.47
N LEU A 45 5.16 -15.56 6.53
CA LEU A 45 4.71 -15.93 7.86
C LEU A 45 3.77 -14.90 8.48
N VAL A 46 3.98 -13.60 8.23
CA VAL A 46 3.04 -12.54 8.64
C VAL A 46 1.66 -12.80 8.07
N TYR A 47 1.56 -13.07 6.77
CA TYR A 47 0.28 -13.35 6.11
C TYR A 47 -0.34 -14.70 6.48
N ARG A 48 0.43 -15.61 7.07
CA ARG A 48 -0.05 -16.91 7.57
C ARG A 48 -0.57 -16.86 9.00
N MET A 49 -0.44 -15.72 9.69
CA MET A 49 -0.97 -15.58 11.03
C MET A 49 -2.49 -15.81 11.00
N PRO A 50 -3.04 -16.68 11.88
CA PRO A 50 -4.48 -16.92 11.91
C PRO A 50 -5.27 -15.63 12.19
N ALA A 51 -6.34 -15.40 11.42
CA ALA A 51 -7.16 -14.17 11.49
C ALA A 51 -7.73 -13.87 12.90
N LYS A 52 -7.88 -14.87 13.76
CA LYS A 52 -8.33 -14.69 15.15
C LYS A 52 -7.35 -13.87 16.01
N PHE A 53 -6.10 -13.70 15.57
CA PHE A 53 -5.08 -12.89 16.25
C PHE A 53 -4.92 -11.51 15.63
N GLY A 54 -5.74 -11.19 14.63
CA GLY A 54 -5.68 -9.98 13.83
C GLY A 54 -5.17 -10.27 12.42
N ALA A 55 -5.38 -9.33 11.52
CA ALA A 55 -4.95 -9.46 10.13
C ALA A 55 -4.05 -8.28 9.74
N VAL A 56 -3.00 -8.58 9.01
CA VAL A 56 -2.09 -7.59 8.42
C VAL A 56 -2.34 -7.56 6.91
N LYS A 57 -2.65 -6.38 6.37
CA LYS A 57 -2.92 -6.20 4.94
C LYS A 57 -1.65 -6.16 4.13
N ARG A 58 -0.67 -5.38 4.61
CA ARG A 58 0.64 -5.24 3.96
C ARG A 58 1.75 -5.35 5.00
N ALA A 59 2.81 -6.03 4.63
CA ALA A 59 4.01 -6.18 5.45
C ALA A 59 5.26 -6.08 4.57
N ASN A 60 6.29 -5.45 5.11
CA ASN A 60 7.63 -5.45 4.53
C ASN A 60 8.66 -5.59 5.63
N ILE A 61 9.76 -6.27 5.35
CA ILE A 61 10.85 -6.45 6.30
C ILE A 61 12.15 -5.94 5.70
N VAL A 62 12.83 -5.12 6.46
CA VAL A 62 14.08 -4.47 6.06
C VAL A 62 15.12 -4.71 7.13
N GLN A 63 16.35 -4.97 6.71
CA GLN A 63 17.45 -5.05 7.65
C GLN A 63 17.79 -3.65 8.18
N ASP A 64 17.86 -3.51 9.50
CA ASP A 64 18.33 -2.29 10.12
C ASP A 64 19.84 -2.13 9.85
N ARG A 65 20.18 -1.10 9.05
CA ARG A 65 21.56 -0.82 8.64
C ARG A 65 22.35 -0.08 9.72
N ASP A 66 21.65 0.57 10.65
CA ASP A 66 22.25 1.37 11.72
C ASP A 66 22.56 0.53 12.97
N SER A 67 22.08 -0.69 13.03
CA SER A 67 22.29 -1.61 14.13
C SER A 67 23.49 -2.53 13.88
N PHE A 68 24.42 -2.58 14.85
CA PHE A 68 25.49 -3.59 14.85
C PHE A 68 24.98 -5.03 15.06
N LYS A 69 23.69 -5.20 15.40
CA LYS A 69 23.02 -6.48 15.54
C LYS A 69 22.23 -6.80 14.26
N ARG A 70 21.91 -8.06 14.06
CA ARG A 70 20.97 -8.49 13.03
C ARG A 70 19.54 -8.12 13.43
N ASN A 71 19.25 -6.82 13.48
CA ASN A 71 17.91 -6.35 13.70
C ASN A 71 17.17 -6.27 12.36
N LEU A 72 15.96 -6.77 12.38
CA LEU A 72 15.04 -6.72 11.25
C LEU A 72 13.87 -5.81 11.64
N ASN A 73 13.64 -4.77 10.86
CA ASN A 73 12.49 -3.89 11.00
C ASN A 73 11.35 -4.43 10.15
N LEU A 74 10.30 -4.91 10.79
CA LEU A 74 9.09 -5.41 10.14
C LEU A 74 8.04 -4.30 10.17
N TYR A 75 7.78 -3.69 9.03
CA TYR A 75 6.73 -2.70 8.84
C TYR A 75 5.42 -3.39 8.51
N VAL A 76 4.36 -3.02 9.22
CA VAL A 76 3.03 -3.62 9.08
C VAL A 76 1.96 -2.53 8.95
N ILE A 77 0.95 -2.83 8.14
CA ILE A 77 -0.24 -2.00 7.95
C ILE A 77 -1.46 -2.92 7.96
N SER A 78 -2.50 -2.50 8.64
CA SER A 78 -3.81 -3.14 8.65
C SER A 78 -4.79 -2.41 7.73
N GLU A 79 -5.96 -2.97 7.58
CA GLU A 79 -7.06 -2.42 6.78
C GLU A 79 -8.27 -2.21 7.69
N ASP A 80 -9.00 -1.14 7.49
CA ASP A 80 -10.28 -0.92 8.18
C ASP A 80 -11.43 -1.63 7.45
N THR A 81 -12.66 -1.46 7.96
CA THR A 81 -13.86 -2.06 7.38
C THR A 81 -14.23 -1.50 6.00
N ASP A 82 -13.74 -0.33 5.66
CA ASP A 82 -14.00 0.36 4.40
C ASP A 82 -12.92 0.07 3.33
N GLY A 83 -11.92 -0.76 3.69
CA GLY A 83 -10.83 -1.13 2.79
C GLY A 83 -9.66 -0.14 2.76
N ASN A 84 -9.65 0.88 3.62
CA ASN A 84 -8.57 1.85 3.71
C ASN A 84 -7.42 1.33 4.58
N LEU A 85 -6.21 1.77 4.27
CA LEU A 85 -5.04 1.43 5.06
C LEU A 85 -5.00 2.22 6.38
N ILE A 86 -4.73 1.51 7.46
CA ILE A 86 -4.57 2.07 8.80
C ILE A 86 -3.35 1.49 9.51
N ALA A 87 -2.84 2.22 10.51
CA ALA A 87 -1.80 1.69 11.38
C ALA A 87 -2.33 0.47 12.14
N SER A 88 -1.47 -0.55 12.30
CA SER A 88 -1.84 -1.78 13.02
C SER A 88 -1.94 -1.51 14.53
N SER A 89 -2.97 -2.07 15.19
CA SER A 89 -3.12 -1.93 16.63
C SER A 89 -1.96 -2.59 17.40
N SER A 90 -1.71 -2.14 18.63
CA SER A 90 -0.68 -2.70 19.51
C SER A 90 -0.91 -4.19 19.76
N THR A 91 -2.16 -4.60 19.91
CA THR A 91 -2.55 -6.00 20.11
C THR A 91 -2.15 -6.89 18.91
N ILE A 92 -2.38 -6.41 17.68
CA ILE A 92 -1.97 -7.15 16.46
C ILE A 92 -0.45 -7.28 16.41
N LYS A 93 0.29 -6.22 16.73
CA LYS A 93 1.77 -6.24 16.76
C LYS A 93 2.31 -7.21 17.80
N GLU A 94 1.71 -7.26 19.00
CA GLU A 94 2.10 -8.20 20.05
C GLU A 94 1.80 -9.66 19.66
N ASN A 95 0.62 -9.93 19.12
CA ASN A 95 0.24 -11.25 18.62
C ASN A 95 1.18 -11.71 17.50
N LEU A 96 1.51 -10.80 16.59
CA LEU A 96 2.44 -11.07 15.50
C LEU A 96 3.85 -11.36 16.02
N LYS A 97 4.30 -10.66 17.05
CA LYS A 97 5.59 -10.91 17.71
C LYS A 97 5.66 -12.32 18.29
N VAL A 98 4.62 -12.74 19.02
CA VAL A 98 4.51 -14.08 19.60
C VAL A 98 4.45 -15.14 18.49
N TRP A 99 3.72 -14.88 17.42
CA TRP A 99 3.61 -15.77 16.27
C TRP A 99 4.96 -15.96 15.58
N LEU A 100 5.68 -14.89 15.26
CA LEU A 100 6.96 -14.95 14.58
C LEU A 100 8.08 -15.57 15.41
N GLN A 101 8.01 -15.48 16.76
CA GLN A 101 9.00 -16.10 17.65
C GLN A 101 9.12 -17.62 17.46
N GLN A 102 8.06 -18.28 16.99
CA GLN A 102 8.07 -19.75 16.77
C GLN A 102 8.84 -20.15 15.51
N TYR A 103 9.07 -19.22 14.59
CA TYR A 103 9.63 -19.51 13.26
C TYR A 103 10.93 -18.79 12.97
N LYS A 104 11.24 -17.71 13.73
CA LYS A 104 12.45 -16.93 13.52
C LYS A 104 13.73 -17.68 13.85
N MET A 105 14.83 -17.28 13.23
CA MET A 105 16.16 -17.79 13.63
C MET A 105 16.57 -17.25 15.02
N ILE A 106 17.39 -18.01 15.73
CA ILE A 106 17.83 -17.67 17.09
C ILE A 106 18.55 -16.31 17.14
N ASN A 107 19.31 -15.99 16.10
CA ASN A 107 20.12 -14.76 16.05
C ASN A 107 19.36 -13.54 15.53
N ASP A 108 18.12 -13.70 15.04
CA ASP A 108 17.36 -12.59 14.49
C ASP A 108 16.56 -11.90 15.59
N THR A 109 16.67 -10.59 15.64
CA THR A 109 15.81 -9.72 16.44
C THR A 109 14.86 -9.02 15.48
N ILE A 110 13.55 -9.02 15.80
CA ILE A 110 12.52 -8.42 14.95
C ILE A 110 11.84 -7.31 15.75
N ASP A 111 11.91 -6.11 15.22
CA ASP A 111 11.15 -4.96 15.70
C ASP A 111 9.96 -4.75 14.77
N ILE A 112 8.75 -4.73 15.34
CA ILE A 112 7.51 -4.55 14.59
C ILE A 112 7.11 -3.10 14.68
N LEU A 113 7.13 -2.43 13.53
CA LEU A 113 6.91 -0.99 13.37
C LEU A 113 5.69 -0.73 12.49
N ASP A 114 5.08 0.44 12.66
CA ASP A 114 4.03 0.89 11.74
C ASP A 114 4.63 1.31 10.41
N GLY A 115 4.03 0.84 9.32
CA GLY A 115 4.30 1.39 8.00
C GLY A 115 3.75 2.81 7.88
N GLN A 116 4.39 3.64 7.07
CA GLN A 116 3.94 5.00 6.80
C GLN A 116 3.02 5.00 5.58
N ILE A 117 1.86 5.63 5.71
CA ILE A 117 0.87 5.75 4.64
C ILE A 117 0.94 7.17 4.08
N VAL A 118 1.10 7.28 2.77
CA VAL A 118 1.05 8.55 2.05
C VAL A 118 -0.22 8.55 1.20
N ASN A 119 -1.19 9.35 1.60
CA ASN A 119 -2.40 9.54 0.80
C ASN A 119 -2.12 10.54 -0.31
N PHE A 120 -2.43 10.18 -1.55
CA PHE A 120 -2.19 11.03 -2.70
C PHE A 120 -3.46 11.35 -3.48
N GLY A 121 -3.39 12.38 -4.28
CA GLY A 121 -4.39 12.75 -5.28
C GLY A 121 -3.73 12.94 -6.64
N ILE A 122 -4.51 12.76 -7.69
CA ILE A 122 -4.10 12.88 -9.08
C ILE A 122 -4.81 14.08 -9.68
N GLU A 123 -4.05 15.03 -10.16
CA GLU A 123 -4.54 16.15 -10.96
C GLU A 123 -4.06 15.96 -12.39
N TYR A 124 -4.96 15.91 -13.36
CA TYR A 124 -4.59 15.69 -14.74
C TYR A 124 -5.28 16.62 -15.71
N LYS A 125 -4.63 16.86 -16.85
CA LYS A 125 -5.14 17.67 -17.94
C LYS A 125 -5.01 16.93 -19.25
N VAL A 126 -6.14 16.71 -19.92
CA VAL A 126 -6.21 15.95 -21.17
C VAL A 126 -6.85 16.73 -22.29
N LEU A 127 -6.40 16.47 -23.51
CA LEU A 127 -7.06 16.92 -24.73
C LEU A 127 -8.07 15.85 -25.15
N GLY A 128 -9.36 16.17 -25.05
CA GLY A 128 -10.42 15.25 -25.44
C GLY A 128 -10.56 15.09 -26.95
N SER A 129 -11.00 13.90 -27.38
CA SER A 129 -11.41 13.66 -28.77
C SER A 129 -12.72 14.38 -29.07
N LEU A 130 -12.85 14.90 -30.28
CA LEU A 130 -14.05 15.62 -30.73
C LEU A 130 -15.32 14.76 -30.84
N GLU A 131 -15.16 13.44 -30.75
CA GLU A 131 -16.26 12.46 -30.84
C GLU A 131 -17.00 12.30 -29.51
N PHE A 132 -16.40 12.72 -28.40
CA PHE A 132 -16.90 12.55 -27.04
C PHE A 132 -17.22 13.89 -26.39
N SER A 133 -18.22 13.91 -25.52
CA SER A 133 -18.46 15.08 -24.68
C SER A 133 -17.41 15.21 -23.58
N GLN A 134 -17.12 16.42 -23.10
CA GLN A 134 -16.17 16.63 -22.01
C GLN A 134 -16.51 15.82 -20.74
N SER A 135 -17.81 15.69 -20.45
CA SER A 135 -18.29 14.89 -19.32
C SER A 135 -17.98 13.39 -19.47
N GLU A 136 -18.15 12.84 -20.67
CA GLU A 136 -17.84 11.44 -20.96
C GLU A 136 -16.34 11.18 -20.87
N VAL A 137 -15.52 12.07 -21.44
CA VAL A 137 -14.06 11.99 -21.32
C VAL A 137 -13.63 11.95 -19.86
N LEU A 138 -14.12 12.87 -19.02
CA LEU A 138 -13.80 12.92 -17.59
C LEU A 138 -14.24 11.64 -16.86
N THR A 139 -15.43 11.12 -17.17
CA THR A 139 -15.91 9.88 -16.53
C THR A 139 -15.01 8.70 -16.88
N LEU A 140 -14.70 8.53 -18.17
CA LEU A 140 -13.82 7.44 -18.62
C LEU A 140 -12.42 7.55 -18.02
N CYS A 141 -11.84 8.75 -18.00
CA CYS A 141 -10.52 8.96 -17.39
C CYS A 141 -10.53 8.64 -15.88
N ASN A 142 -11.54 9.13 -15.14
CA ASN A 142 -11.64 8.88 -13.70
C ASN A 142 -11.84 7.40 -13.38
N ASP A 143 -12.68 6.71 -14.15
CA ASP A 143 -12.91 5.27 -13.97
C ASP A 143 -11.66 4.46 -14.29
N THR A 144 -10.91 4.81 -15.32
CA THR A 144 -9.64 4.16 -15.67
C THR A 144 -8.60 4.36 -14.57
N LEU A 145 -8.47 5.58 -14.04
CA LEU A 145 -7.53 5.85 -12.94
C LEU A 145 -7.96 5.17 -11.64
N ARG A 146 -9.26 5.08 -11.36
CA ARG A 146 -9.79 4.32 -10.23
C ARG A 146 -9.43 2.85 -10.35
N GLU A 147 -9.63 2.26 -11.52
CA GLU A 147 -9.32 0.85 -11.78
C GLU A 147 -7.82 0.56 -11.68
N LEU A 148 -6.96 1.46 -12.19
CA LEU A 148 -5.50 1.37 -12.10
C LEU A 148 -5.00 1.32 -10.65
N TYR A 149 -5.62 2.10 -9.75
CA TYR A 149 -5.23 2.19 -8.34
C TYR A 149 -6.16 1.44 -7.38
N GLN A 150 -7.11 0.67 -7.88
CA GLN A 150 -7.97 -0.19 -7.06
C GLN A 150 -7.15 -1.24 -6.31
N THR A 151 -6.08 -1.74 -6.94
CA THR A 151 -5.13 -2.63 -6.28
C THR A 151 -4.14 -1.79 -5.49
N GLN A 152 -4.15 -1.95 -4.18
CA GLN A 152 -3.24 -1.23 -3.29
C GLN A 152 -1.78 -1.52 -3.63
N GLN A 153 -0.98 -0.46 -3.60
CA GLN A 153 0.46 -0.50 -3.82
C GLN A 153 1.16 -1.41 -2.78
N LEU A 154 2.38 -1.79 -3.07
CA LEU A 154 3.25 -2.50 -2.13
C LEU A 154 4.20 -1.51 -1.46
N PHE A 155 4.71 -1.87 -0.30
CA PHE A 155 5.76 -1.11 0.37
C PHE A 155 6.99 -0.93 -0.52
N GLY A 156 7.53 0.29 -0.56
CA GLY A 156 8.75 0.59 -1.30
C GLY A 156 8.64 0.42 -2.81
N SER A 157 7.43 0.20 -3.32
CA SER A 157 7.20 0.09 -4.76
C SER A 157 7.31 1.48 -5.41
N PRO A 158 8.14 1.67 -6.43
CA PRO A 158 8.20 2.94 -7.15
C PRO A 158 6.83 3.29 -7.71
N PHE A 159 6.44 4.56 -7.58
CA PHE A 159 5.19 5.05 -8.14
C PHE A 159 5.45 5.66 -9.52
N TYR A 160 4.93 5.02 -10.57
CA TYR A 160 5.19 5.43 -11.94
C TYR A 160 4.12 6.42 -12.43
N ILE A 161 4.51 7.67 -12.59
CA ILE A 161 3.67 8.71 -13.22
C ILE A 161 3.42 8.38 -14.69
N SER A 162 4.40 7.77 -15.35
CA SER A 162 4.29 7.30 -16.73
C SER A 162 3.16 6.30 -16.98
N ASP A 163 2.79 5.51 -15.97
CA ASP A 163 1.67 4.56 -16.09
C ASP A 163 0.33 5.28 -16.18
N ILE A 164 0.19 6.42 -15.50
CA ILE A 164 -0.99 7.30 -15.60
C ILE A 164 -1.10 7.88 -17.02
N PHE A 165 0.02 8.44 -17.55
CA PHE A 165 0.04 8.95 -18.92
C PHE A 165 -0.36 7.88 -19.94
N LYS A 166 0.18 6.68 -19.77
CA LYS A 166 -0.14 5.56 -20.64
C LYS A 166 -1.61 5.17 -20.54
N ALA A 167 -2.12 4.99 -19.31
CA ALA A 167 -3.51 4.58 -19.10
C ALA A 167 -4.51 5.60 -19.66
N LEU A 168 -4.22 6.90 -19.57
CA LEU A 168 -5.07 7.95 -20.12
C LEU A 168 -4.96 8.02 -21.66
N ASN A 169 -3.76 7.90 -22.22
CA ASN A 169 -3.56 7.95 -23.67
C ASN A 169 -4.02 6.68 -24.40
N ASP A 170 -4.19 5.57 -23.70
CA ASP A 170 -4.77 4.32 -24.28
C ASP A 170 -6.29 4.41 -24.46
N LEU A 171 -6.95 5.49 -23.97
CA LEU A 171 -8.39 5.72 -24.13
C LEU A 171 -8.71 6.37 -25.49
N ASP A 172 -9.64 5.81 -26.24
CA ASP A 172 -10.10 6.40 -27.51
C ASP A 172 -10.72 7.81 -27.35
N ALA A 173 -11.18 8.13 -26.15
CA ALA A 173 -11.76 9.42 -25.79
C ALA A 173 -10.71 10.52 -25.54
N VAL A 174 -9.42 10.16 -25.42
CA VAL A 174 -8.32 11.08 -25.13
C VAL A 174 -7.38 11.13 -26.33
N THR A 175 -7.14 12.34 -26.81
CA THR A 175 -6.18 12.57 -27.92
C THR A 175 -4.75 12.66 -27.39
N ASP A 176 -4.56 13.35 -26.25
CA ASP A 176 -3.26 13.55 -25.62
C ASP A 176 -3.42 13.94 -24.15
N THR A 177 -2.49 13.49 -23.32
CA THR A 177 -2.40 13.88 -21.92
C THR A 177 -1.34 14.95 -21.75
N GLN A 178 -1.75 16.19 -21.46
CA GLN A 178 -0.87 17.34 -21.38
C GLN A 178 -0.09 17.41 -20.08
N GLU A 179 -0.74 17.10 -18.94
CA GLU A 179 -0.15 17.25 -17.61
C GLU A 179 -0.72 16.20 -16.66
N VAL A 180 0.13 15.66 -15.81
CA VAL A 180 -0.25 14.84 -14.65
C VAL A 180 0.55 15.30 -13.46
N LYS A 181 -0.12 15.66 -12.38
CA LYS A 181 0.49 16.09 -11.12
C LYS A 181 -0.01 15.23 -9.99
N ILE A 182 0.92 14.74 -9.18
CA ILE A 182 0.61 14.00 -7.97
C ILE A 182 0.75 14.92 -6.78
N THR A 183 -0.29 15.01 -5.96
CA THR A 183 -0.33 15.87 -4.77
C THR A 183 -0.55 15.02 -3.53
N GLN A 184 0.12 15.33 -2.43
CA GLN A 184 -0.19 14.69 -1.16
C GLN A 184 -1.46 15.29 -0.56
N LYS A 185 -2.35 14.43 -0.05
CA LYS A 185 -3.58 14.86 0.62
C LYS A 185 -3.41 14.78 2.14
N PHE A 186 -3.88 15.83 2.81
CA PHE A 186 -3.82 15.99 4.27
C PHE A 186 -5.20 16.32 4.83
N GLY A 187 -5.41 16.03 6.10
CA GLY A 187 -6.65 16.36 6.81
C GLY A 187 -7.03 15.31 7.83
N SER A 188 -8.18 15.49 8.47
CA SER A 188 -8.67 14.59 9.54
C SER A 188 -8.91 13.16 9.05
N ASN A 189 -9.16 12.97 7.76
CA ASN A 189 -9.46 11.68 7.15
C ASN A 189 -8.25 11.04 6.45
N TYR A 190 -7.10 11.69 6.45
CA TYR A 190 -5.87 11.24 5.79
C TYR A 190 -4.76 10.97 6.82
N SER A 191 -3.70 10.31 6.37
CA SER A 191 -2.51 10.12 7.17
C SER A 191 -1.85 11.47 7.51
N SER A 192 -1.31 11.57 8.73
CA SER A 192 -0.53 12.74 9.17
C SER A 192 0.95 12.71 8.74
N TYR A 193 1.38 11.60 8.11
CA TYR A 193 2.76 11.46 7.68
C TYR A 193 3.05 12.37 6.49
N PHE A 194 4.05 13.25 6.64
CA PHE A 194 4.51 14.13 5.56
C PHE A 194 5.57 13.42 4.71
N PHE A 195 5.38 13.45 3.41
CA PHE A 195 6.33 12.92 2.43
C PHE A 195 6.49 13.95 1.30
N ASP A 196 7.72 14.40 1.07
CA ASP A 196 8.00 15.35 0.01
C ASP A 196 8.01 14.64 -1.35
N ILE A 197 6.88 14.67 -2.04
CA ILE A 197 6.69 14.05 -3.35
C ILE A 197 7.60 14.69 -4.40
N GLU A 198 7.79 16.03 -4.35
CA GLU A 198 8.59 16.74 -5.33
C GLU A 198 10.06 16.36 -5.22
N ALA A 199 10.59 16.31 -3.98
CA ALA A 199 11.97 15.89 -3.74
C ALA A 199 12.21 14.39 -4.02
N ALA A 200 11.18 13.56 -3.93
CA ALA A 200 11.25 12.13 -4.21
C ALA A 200 11.01 11.78 -5.70
N THR A 201 10.53 12.76 -6.48
CA THR A 201 10.33 12.58 -7.92
C THR A 201 11.69 12.65 -8.65
N THR A 202 11.89 11.75 -9.59
CA THR A 202 13.11 11.75 -10.42
C THR A 202 13.19 13.00 -11.30
N ASP A 203 14.40 13.40 -11.67
CA ASP A 203 14.69 14.60 -12.50
C ASP A 203 13.94 14.59 -13.85
N ASP A 204 13.64 13.39 -14.37
CA ASP A 204 12.87 13.22 -15.61
C ASP A 204 11.33 13.20 -15.36
N GLY A 205 10.87 13.32 -14.12
CA GLY A 205 9.46 13.39 -13.75
C GLY A 205 8.67 12.10 -13.99
N ARG A 206 9.33 10.97 -14.24
CA ARG A 206 8.64 9.73 -14.65
C ARG A 206 8.14 8.88 -13.50
N PHE A 207 8.82 8.88 -12.37
CA PHE A 207 8.43 8.10 -11.21
C PHE A 207 8.89 8.75 -9.89
N ILE A 208 8.22 8.36 -8.82
CA ILE A 208 8.51 8.79 -7.46
C ILE A 208 9.19 7.62 -6.74
N ILE A 209 10.33 7.89 -6.11
CA ILE A 209 11.07 6.91 -5.32
C ILE A 209 10.44 6.81 -3.94
N ILE A 210 9.88 5.66 -3.62
CA ILE A 210 9.19 5.40 -2.35
C ILE A 210 10.12 4.64 -1.40
N PRO A 211 10.34 5.10 -0.15
CA PRO A 211 11.10 4.35 0.85
C PRO A 211 10.44 3.01 1.21
N GLU A 212 11.25 2.04 1.63
CA GLU A 212 10.82 0.67 1.93
C GLU A 212 9.83 0.54 3.10
N ASN A 213 9.64 1.60 3.90
CA ASN A 213 8.69 1.69 5.01
C ASN A 213 7.43 2.50 4.67
N VAL A 214 7.32 2.99 3.43
CA VAL A 214 6.22 3.84 2.96
C VAL A 214 5.37 3.11 1.93
N ILE A 215 4.07 3.36 1.97
CA ILE A 215 3.09 2.90 0.98
C ILE A 215 2.24 4.08 0.50
N MET A 216 1.97 4.12 -0.80
CA MET A 216 1.08 5.11 -1.41
C MET A 216 -0.35 4.58 -1.44
N GLU A 217 -1.34 5.44 -1.14
CA GLU A 217 -2.77 5.08 -1.14
C GLU A 217 -3.61 6.18 -1.78
N LEU A 218 -4.47 5.80 -2.71
CA LEU A 218 -5.55 6.63 -3.23
C LEU A 218 -6.82 6.35 -2.40
N LYS A 219 -6.98 7.08 -1.29
CA LYS A 219 -8.00 6.76 -0.28
C LYS A 219 -9.43 7.07 -0.74
N PHE A 220 -9.67 8.22 -1.34
CA PHE A 220 -10.98 8.65 -1.82
C PHE A 220 -10.88 9.01 -3.31
N PRO A 221 -11.03 8.03 -4.22
CA PRO A 221 -10.87 8.27 -5.65
C PRO A 221 -11.78 9.38 -6.19
N ASP A 222 -13.03 9.47 -5.72
CA ASP A 222 -14.01 10.45 -6.19
C ASP A 222 -13.65 11.91 -5.85
N GLU A 223 -12.88 12.11 -4.77
CA GLU A 223 -12.44 13.43 -4.32
C GLU A 223 -11.01 13.76 -4.73
N ASN A 224 -10.18 12.73 -4.87
CA ASN A 224 -8.74 12.88 -5.04
C ASN A 224 -8.28 12.79 -6.49
N ILE A 225 -9.16 12.39 -7.41
CA ILE A 225 -8.90 12.43 -8.86
C ILE A 225 -9.60 13.67 -9.42
N ILE A 226 -8.83 14.64 -9.91
CA ILE A 226 -9.33 15.89 -10.45
C ILE A 226 -8.82 16.06 -11.88
N GLY A 227 -9.73 16.01 -12.84
CA GLY A 227 -9.42 16.14 -14.27
C GLY A 227 -9.91 17.44 -14.88
N VAL A 228 -9.18 17.90 -15.88
CA VAL A 228 -9.57 19.01 -16.75
C VAL A 228 -9.44 18.58 -18.21
N VAL A 229 -10.52 18.74 -18.97
CA VAL A 229 -10.54 18.52 -20.43
C VAL A 229 -10.41 19.86 -21.16
N VAL A 230 -9.52 19.90 -22.13
CA VAL A 230 -9.20 21.11 -22.93
C VAL A 230 -9.59 20.89 -24.38
#